data_4494db974cf648c95667ce7a34da10e3
#
_entry.id   4494db974cf648c95667ce7a34da10e3
#
_cell.length_a   1.000
_cell.length_b   1.000
_cell.length_c   1.000
_cell.angle_alpha   90.00
_cell.angle_beta   90.00
_cell.angle_gamma   90.00
#
_symmetry.space_group_name_H-M   'P 1'
#
loop_
_entity.id
_entity.type
_entity.pdbx_description
1 polymer ?
#
loop_
_entity_poly.entity_id
_entity_poly.type
_entity_poly.pdbx_seq_one_letter_code
_entity_poly.pdbx_strand_id
1 'polypeptide(L)'
;DVYKRQIGILPPTIEPRATGHTAEMLTFIDRLIARGHAYRAGGEAGDVYFDVSSWPGYGSLTSQEHGTLRGDEHTDQATEKRDPRDFALWKSAPPDAGASEEIVAPAAWASPYGPGRPGWHLSCSTMILRYLGESFDIHGGGLDLRFPHHENEQAQSRAAGYGFARYWMHNLSLIHI
;
A
#
# COMPACT_ATOMS: atom_id res chain seq x y z
N ASP A 1 22.12 9.79 -0.86
CA ASP A 1 22.93 8.67 -0.31
C ASP A 1 24.33 9.06 0.15
N VAL A 2 24.89 10.18 -0.32
CA VAL A 2 26.21 10.67 0.13
C VAL A 2 26.22 10.95 1.63
N TYR A 3 25.20 11.62 2.13
CA TYR A 3 25.07 11.96 3.56
C TYR A 3 24.98 10.75 4.49
N LYS A 4 24.27 9.70 4.06
CA LYS A 4 24.16 8.45 4.83
C LYS A 4 25.54 7.81 5.05
N ARG A 5 26.38 7.80 4.04
CA ARG A 5 27.76 7.29 4.14
C ARG A 5 28.62 8.14 5.05
N GLN A 6 28.47 9.48 5.01
CA GLN A 6 29.24 10.41 5.84
C GLN A 6 29.01 10.21 7.34
N ILE A 7 27.79 9.82 7.74
CA ILE A 7 27.44 9.51 9.13
C ILE A 7 27.57 8.02 9.48
N GLY A 8 28.21 7.24 8.61
CA GLY A 8 28.52 5.84 8.89
C GLY A 8 27.35 4.86 8.81
N ILE A 9 26.23 5.22 8.14
CA ILE A 9 25.12 4.28 7.94
C ILE A 9 25.54 3.20 6.97
N LEU A 10 25.43 1.95 7.40
CA LEU A 10 25.65 0.79 6.54
C LEU A 10 24.54 0.66 5.50
N PRO A 11 24.86 0.24 4.26
CA PRO A 11 23.84 -0.03 3.27
C PRO A 11 22.94 -1.20 3.72
N PRO A 12 21.65 -1.20 3.34
CA PRO A 12 20.78 -2.33 3.63
C PRO A 12 21.25 -3.58 2.85
N THR A 13 20.91 -4.76 3.36
CA THR A 13 21.22 -6.04 2.70
C THR A 13 20.49 -6.15 1.36
N ILE A 14 19.27 -5.66 1.29
CA ILE A 14 18.42 -5.63 0.09
C ILE A 14 17.77 -4.27 0.00
N GLU A 15 17.76 -3.69 -1.19
CA GLU A 15 17.08 -2.43 -1.52
C GLU A 15 16.12 -2.69 -2.70
N PRO A 16 14.92 -3.26 -2.43
CA PRO A 16 13.99 -3.66 -3.49
C PRO A 16 13.31 -2.45 -4.12
N ARG A 17 12.94 -2.60 -5.40
CA ARG A 17 12.22 -1.57 -6.15
C ARG A 17 10.80 -2.05 -6.46
N ALA A 18 9.81 -1.25 -6.16
CA ALA A 18 8.38 -1.56 -6.37
C ALA A 18 8.09 -1.96 -7.83
N THR A 19 8.71 -1.28 -8.80
CA THR A 19 8.52 -1.56 -10.23
C THR A 19 8.90 -2.97 -10.67
N GLY A 20 9.73 -3.66 -9.91
CA GLY A 20 10.11 -5.05 -10.18
C GLY A 20 9.17 -6.10 -9.57
N HIS A 21 8.13 -5.69 -8.86
CA HIS A 21 7.28 -6.59 -8.06
C HIS A 21 5.79 -6.51 -8.43
N THR A 22 5.47 -5.98 -9.62
CA THR A 22 4.07 -5.79 -10.03
C THR A 22 3.31 -7.12 -10.11
N ALA A 23 3.93 -8.19 -10.58
CA ALA A 23 3.29 -9.50 -10.66
C ALA A 23 2.92 -10.07 -9.29
N GLU A 24 3.81 -9.90 -8.30
CA GLU A 24 3.55 -10.30 -6.92
C GLU A 24 2.45 -9.44 -6.28
N MET A 25 2.40 -8.14 -6.62
CA MET A 25 1.34 -7.24 -6.16
C MET A 25 -0.03 -7.68 -6.69
N LEU A 26 -0.12 -8.05 -7.96
CA LEU A 26 -1.36 -8.57 -8.54
C LEU A 26 -1.80 -9.86 -7.86
N THR A 27 -0.87 -10.78 -7.61
CA THR A 27 -1.15 -12.01 -6.86
C THR A 27 -1.66 -11.71 -5.44
N PHE A 28 -1.10 -10.69 -4.80
CA PHE A 28 -1.52 -10.27 -3.46
C PHE A 28 -2.95 -9.71 -3.48
N ILE A 29 -3.29 -8.91 -4.50
CA ILE A 29 -4.66 -8.39 -4.71
C ILE A 29 -5.64 -9.54 -4.91
N ASP A 30 -5.33 -10.50 -5.80
CA ASP A 30 -6.18 -11.67 -6.04
C ASP A 30 -6.48 -12.42 -4.74
N ARG A 31 -5.46 -12.58 -3.89
CA ARG A 31 -5.61 -13.23 -2.58
C ARG A 31 -6.53 -12.44 -1.65
N LEU A 32 -6.43 -11.11 -1.61
CA LEU A 32 -7.32 -10.28 -0.80
C LEU A 32 -8.77 -10.36 -1.28
N ILE A 33 -8.98 -10.34 -2.61
CA ILE A 33 -10.31 -10.50 -3.21
C ILE A 33 -10.89 -11.87 -2.86
N ALA A 34 -10.11 -12.95 -3.05
CA ALA A 34 -10.55 -14.31 -2.75
C ALA A 34 -10.93 -14.50 -1.27
N ARG A 35 -10.36 -13.71 -0.37
CA ARG A 35 -10.64 -13.74 1.07
C ARG A 35 -11.74 -12.76 1.49
N GLY A 36 -12.30 -11.99 0.54
CA GLY A 36 -13.37 -11.04 0.80
C GLY A 36 -12.94 -9.71 1.44
N HIS A 37 -11.64 -9.38 1.37
CA HIS A 37 -11.08 -8.15 1.93
C HIS A 37 -10.75 -7.08 0.89
N ALA A 38 -11.02 -7.34 -0.37
CA ALA A 38 -10.88 -6.36 -1.45
C ALA A 38 -12.00 -6.52 -2.48
N TYR A 39 -12.29 -5.45 -3.20
CA TYR A 39 -13.32 -5.44 -4.22
C TYR A 39 -12.92 -4.57 -5.42
N ARG A 40 -13.53 -4.88 -6.56
CA ARG A 40 -13.41 -4.07 -7.77
C ARG A 40 -14.50 -3.00 -7.79
N ALA A 41 -14.14 -1.80 -8.22
CA ALA A 41 -15.05 -0.68 -8.45
C ALA A 41 -14.95 -0.27 -9.92
N GLY A 42 -16.02 0.29 -10.51
CA GLY A 42 -15.99 0.81 -11.87
C GLY A 42 -16.08 -0.22 -13.00
N GLY A 43 -16.60 -1.42 -12.77
CA GLY A 43 -16.86 -2.42 -13.82
C GLY A 43 -15.65 -3.28 -14.18
N GLU A 44 -15.50 -3.65 -15.50
CA GLU A 44 -14.47 -4.61 -15.94
C GLU A 44 -13.04 -4.04 -15.87
N ALA A 45 -12.88 -2.75 -16.13
CA ALA A 45 -11.60 -2.04 -16.03
C ALA A 45 -11.73 -0.94 -14.99
N GLY A 46 -11.53 -1.26 -13.72
CA GLY A 46 -11.76 -0.33 -12.63
C GLY A 46 -10.73 -0.47 -11.52
N ASP A 47 -10.80 0.49 -10.61
CA ASP A 47 -9.97 0.49 -9.42
C ASP A 47 -10.24 -0.74 -8.55
N VAL A 48 -9.24 -1.16 -7.79
CA VAL A 48 -9.42 -2.18 -6.74
C VAL A 48 -9.12 -1.54 -5.40
N TYR A 49 -10.04 -1.70 -4.47
CA TYR A 49 -9.92 -1.15 -3.11
C TYR A 49 -9.85 -2.25 -2.07
N PHE A 50 -9.12 -1.99 -1.00
CA PHE A 50 -9.21 -2.75 0.25
C PHE A 50 -10.47 -2.30 0.98
N ASP A 51 -11.29 -3.26 1.40
CA ASP A 51 -12.49 -3.05 2.20
C ASP A 51 -12.11 -2.99 3.67
N VAL A 52 -11.97 -1.77 4.20
CA VAL A 52 -11.58 -1.54 5.59
C VAL A 52 -12.59 -2.13 6.57
N SER A 53 -13.89 -2.11 6.20
CA SER A 53 -14.95 -2.64 7.04
C SER A 53 -14.88 -4.16 7.21
N SER A 54 -14.27 -4.85 6.25
CA SER A 54 -14.10 -6.30 6.26
C SER A 54 -13.03 -6.79 7.26
N TRP A 55 -12.18 -5.89 7.75
CA TRP A 55 -11.07 -6.22 8.65
C TRP A 55 -11.25 -5.61 10.05
N PRO A 56 -11.75 -6.36 11.04
CA PRO A 56 -12.02 -5.84 12.38
C PRO A 56 -10.78 -5.34 13.13
N GLY A 57 -9.59 -5.77 12.72
CA GLY A 57 -8.31 -5.35 13.33
C GLY A 57 -7.77 -4.01 12.80
N TYR A 58 -8.47 -3.32 11.89
CA TYR A 58 -8.02 -2.03 11.38
C TYR A 58 -8.01 -0.96 12.49
N GLY A 59 -6.96 -0.18 12.56
CA GLY A 59 -6.75 0.82 13.64
C GLY A 59 -5.98 0.29 14.84
N SER A 60 -5.63 -1.01 14.88
CA SER A 60 -4.96 -1.63 16.03
C SER A 60 -3.55 -1.09 16.29
N LEU A 61 -2.83 -0.66 15.25
CA LEU A 61 -1.49 -0.08 15.37
C LEU A 61 -1.53 1.34 15.95
N THR A 62 -2.59 2.07 15.66
CA THR A 62 -2.74 3.47 16.06
C THR A 62 -3.58 3.65 17.32
N SER A 63 -4.17 2.57 17.83
CA SER A 63 -5.12 2.59 18.96
C SER A 63 -6.29 3.57 18.74
N GLN A 64 -6.69 3.77 17.48
CA GLN A 64 -7.80 4.63 17.11
C GLN A 64 -9.09 3.80 17.02
N GLU A 65 -10.15 4.30 17.58
CA GLU A 65 -11.47 3.70 17.42
C GLU A 65 -11.95 3.83 15.96
N HIS A 66 -12.60 2.80 15.45
CA HIS A 66 -13.06 2.72 14.05
C HIS A 66 -13.88 3.95 13.59
N GLY A 67 -14.55 4.65 14.50
CA GLY A 67 -15.38 5.83 14.19
C GLY A 67 -14.61 7.14 14.02
N THR A 68 -13.32 7.20 14.42
CA THR A 68 -12.49 8.41 14.38
C THR A 68 -11.45 8.38 13.27
N LEU A 69 -11.29 7.22 12.62
CA LEU A 69 -10.34 7.05 11.52
C LEU A 69 -10.80 7.87 10.32
N ARG A 70 -10.05 8.90 9.97
CA ARG A 70 -10.20 9.58 8.68
C ARG A 70 -9.55 8.71 7.61
N GLY A 71 -10.18 8.65 6.44
CA GLY A 71 -9.55 8.07 5.25
C GLY A 71 -8.27 8.83 4.91
N ASP A 72 -7.43 8.24 4.08
CA ASP A 72 -6.24 8.90 3.55
C ASP A 72 -6.68 10.15 2.75
N GLU A 73 -6.44 11.34 3.30
CA GLU A 73 -6.81 12.62 2.68
C GLU A 73 -6.08 12.86 1.35
N HIS A 74 -5.02 12.10 1.08
CA HIS A 74 -4.22 12.21 -0.15
C HIS A 74 -4.69 11.27 -1.26
N THR A 75 -5.60 10.35 -0.99
CA THR A 75 -6.10 9.43 -1.99
C THR A 75 -7.55 9.70 -2.34
N ASP A 76 -7.71 10.24 -3.52
CA ASP A 76 -8.89 10.22 -4.37
C ASP A 76 -10.26 10.37 -3.69
N GLN A 77 -10.90 11.48 -3.97
CA GLN A 77 -12.37 11.66 -3.88
C GLN A 77 -13.08 10.72 -4.89
N ALA A 78 -12.70 9.43 -4.89
CA ALA A 78 -13.30 8.46 -5.79
C ALA A 78 -14.74 8.19 -5.32
N THR A 79 -15.69 8.57 -6.12
CA THR A 79 -17.14 8.37 -5.92
C THR A 79 -17.54 6.90 -5.85
N GLU A 80 -16.61 5.98 -6.10
CA GLU A 80 -16.85 4.53 -6.24
C GLU A 80 -16.45 3.71 -5.02
N LYS A 81 -15.89 4.33 -3.97
CA LYS A 81 -15.58 3.65 -2.72
C LYS A 81 -16.85 3.28 -1.96
N ARG A 82 -16.87 2.08 -1.36
CA ARG A 82 -17.96 1.65 -0.46
C ARG A 82 -17.93 2.37 0.88
N ASP A 83 -16.72 2.61 1.39
CA ASP A 83 -16.43 3.34 2.62
C ASP A 83 -15.33 4.38 2.35
N PRO A 84 -15.45 5.61 2.86
CA PRO A 84 -14.41 6.64 2.68
C PRO A 84 -13.01 6.23 3.16
N ARG A 85 -12.92 5.27 4.09
CA ARG A 85 -11.67 4.75 4.63
C ARG A 85 -11.01 3.72 3.71
N ASP A 86 -11.73 3.17 2.73
CA ASP A 86 -11.16 2.21 1.80
C ASP A 86 -10.00 2.83 1.04
N PHE A 87 -8.96 2.07 0.81
CA PHE A 87 -7.77 2.56 0.14
C PHE A 87 -7.42 1.72 -1.09
N ALA A 88 -6.81 2.38 -2.06
CA ALA A 88 -6.53 1.76 -3.34
C ALA A 88 -5.44 0.68 -3.26
N LEU A 89 -5.73 -0.48 -3.82
CA LEU A 89 -4.78 -1.55 -4.12
C LEU A 89 -4.32 -1.48 -5.57
N TRP A 90 -5.21 -1.08 -6.47
CA TRP A 90 -4.94 -0.85 -7.88
C TRP A 90 -5.71 0.37 -8.36
N LYS A 91 -5.02 1.26 -9.07
CA LYS A 91 -5.62 2.43 -9.72
C LYS A 91 -5.56 2.23 -11.21
N SER A 92 -6.72 2.15 -11.84
CA SER A 92 -6.83 2.06 -13.29
C SER A 92 -6.31 3.34 -13.96
N ALA A 93 -5.65 3.17 -15.10
CA ALA A 93 -5.26 4.30 -15.92
C ALA A 93 -6.48 4.88 -16.65
N PRO A 94 -6.61 6.21 -16.76
CA PRO A 94 -7.64 6.81 -17.59
C PRO A 94 -7.55 6.29 -19.03
N PRO A 95 -8.67 6.15 -19.76
CA PRO A 95 -8.68 5.67 -21.14
C PRO A 95 -7.75 6.47 -22.09
N ASP A 96 -7.52 7.74 -21.77
CA ASP A 96 -6.74 8.66 -22.58
C ASP A 96 -5.29 8.86 -22.11
N ALA A 97 -4.82 8.05 -21.18
CA ALA A 97 -3.48 8.18 -20.58
C ALA A 97 -2.31 8.03 -21.58
N GLY A 98 -2.58 7.69 -22.85
CA GLY A 98 -1.58 7.60 -23.93
C GLY A 98 -1.71 8.69 -25.00
N ALA A 99 -2.64 9.62 -24.90
CA ALA A 99 -3.03 10.51 -26.01
C ALA A 99 -2.37 11.91 -25.97
N SER A 100 -1.68 12.30 -24.91
CA SER A 100 -1.02 13.62 -24.84
C SER A 100 0.50 13.48 -24.92
N GLU A 101 1.09 14.05 -25.95
CA GLU A 101 2.55 14.10 -26.17
C GLU A 101 3.32 14.95 -25.13
N GLU A 102 2.65 15.68 -24.27
CA GLU A 102 3.28 16.65 -23.35
C GLU A 102 3.33 16.24 -21.87
N ILE A 103 2.66 15.15 -21.47
CA ILE A 103 2.74 14.67 -20.09
C ILE A 103 3.31 13.26 -20.16
N VAL A 104 4.46 13.06 -19.50
CA VAL A 104 4.96 11.71 -19.21
C VAL A 104 3.84 10.99 -18.48
N ALA A 105 3.07 10.19 -19.22
CA ALA A 105 1.99 9.42 -18.64
C ALA A 105 2.55 8.60 -17.48
N PRO A 106 1.93 8.59 -16.30
CA PRO A 106 2.39 7.75 -15.21
C PRO A 106 2.48 6.32 -15.72
N ALA A 107 3.61 5.65 -15.45
CA ALA A 107 3.83 4.29 -15.90
C ALA A 107 2.62 3.42 -15.56
N ALA A 108 2.01 2.81 -16.55
CA ALA A 108 0.89 1.92 -16.39
C ALA A 108 1.34 0.49 -16.72
N TRP A 109 0.93 -0.46 -15.89
CA TRP A 109 1.19 -1.88 -16.08
C TRP A 109 -0.09 -2.59 -16.51
N ALA A 110 0.07 -3.60 -17.36
CA ALA A 110 -1.04 -4.48 -17.69
C ALA A 110 -1.48 -5.30 -16.46
N SER A 111 -2.78 -5.44 -16.26
CA SER A 111 -3.33 -6.25 -15.17
C SER A 111 -4.68 -6.84 -15.55
N PRO A 112 -5.17 -7.86 -14.79
CA PRO A 112 -6.54 -8.38 -14.92
C PRO A 112 -7.62 -7.34 -14.59
N TYR A 113 -7.23 -6.21 -14.00
CA TYR A 113 -8.12 -5.11 -13.61
C TYR A 113 -8.11 -3.96 -14.62
N GLY A 114 -7.43 -4.13 -15.75
CA GLY A 114 -7.13 -3.11 -16.73
C GLY A 114 -5.74 -2.49 -16.53
N PRO A 115 -5.25 -1.73 -17.52
CA PRO A 115 -4.00 -0.97 -17.38
C PRO A 115 -4.06 -0.03 -16.19
N GLY A 116 -2.97 0.06 -15.42
CA GLY A 116 -2.99 0.90 -14.22
C GLY A 116 -1.71 0.81 -13.40
N ARG A 117 -1.81 1.20 -12.15
CA ARG A 117 -0.70 1.21 -11.21
C ARG A 117 -1.11 0.66 -9.83
N PRO A 118 -0.19 0.00 -9.11
CA PRO A 118 -0.46 -0.46 -7.76
C PRO A 118 -0.66 0.72 -6.80
N GLY A 119 -1.48 0.49 -5.77
CA GLY A 119 -1.60 1.39 -4.63
C GLY A 119 -0.29 1.48 -3.84
N TRP A 120 -0.06 2.62 -3.24
CA TRP A 120 1.18 2.91 -2.52
C TRP A 120 1.51 1.87 -1.44
N HIS A 121 0.54 1.52 -0.61
CA HIS A 121 0.74 0.63 0.54
C HIS A 121 1.02 -0.82 0.14
N LEU A 122 0.49 -1.24 -1.01
CA LEU A 122 0.60 -2.61 -1.51
C LEU A 122 2.05 -2.99 -1.86
N SER A 123 2.81 -2.04 -2.38
CA SER A 123 4.18 -2.29 -2.79
C SER A 123 5.05 -2.73 -1.62
N CYS A 124 4.92 -2.07 -0.47
CA CYS A 124 5.68 -2.41 0.73
C CYS A 124 5.27 -3.76 1.29
N SER A 125 3.95 -4.03 1.45
CA SER A 125 3.46 -5.33 1.93
C SER A 125 3.96 -6.49 1.07
N THR A 126 3.97 -6.31 -0.24
CA THR A 126 4.42 -7.34 -1.19
C THR A 126 5.92 -7.58 -1.13
N MET A 127 6.72 -6.51 -1.11
CA MET A 127 8.17 -6.62 -0.99
C MET A 127 8.60 -7.22 0.35
N ILE A 128 7.93 -6.85 1.45
CA ILE A 128 8.15 -7.46 2.76
C ILE A 128 7.89 -8.96 2.70
N LEU A 129 6.74 -9.38 2.19
CA LEU A 129 6.41 -10.80 2.04
C LEU A 129 7.47 -11.55 1.22
N ARG A 130 7.96 -10.95 0.14
CA ARG A 130 8.96 -11.54 -0.74
C ARG A 130 10.32 -11.76 -0.08
N TYR A 131 10.79 -10.79 0.69
CA TYR A 131 12.16 -10.77 1.21
C TYR A 131 12.29 -11.16 2.67
N LEU A 132 11.26 -10.91 3.48
CA LEU A 132 11.28 -11.18 4.92
C LEU A 132 10.32 -12.31 5.30
N GLY A 133 9.44 -12.75 4.38
CA GLY A 133 8.46 -13.80 4.65
C GLY A 133 7.20 -13.28 5.34
N GLU A 134 6.38 -14.23 5.81
CA GLU A 134 5.06 -13.94 6.39
C GLU A 134 5.13 -13.20 7.73
N SER A 135 6.21 -13.37 8.47
CA SER A 135 6.43 -12.73 9.78
C SER A 135 7.89 -12.36 9.94
N PHE A 136 8.14 -11.20 10.50
CA PHE A 136 9.48 -10.66 10.69
C PHE A 136 9.54 -9.87 12.01
N ASP A 137 10.76 -9.49 12.42
CA ASP A 137 10.95 -8.97 13.78
C ASP A 137 10.58 -7.49 13.88
N ILE A 138 11.18 -6.62 13.07
CA ILE A 138 11.07 -5.17 13.26
C ILE A 138 10.61 -4.49 11.97
N HIS A 139 9.59 -3.64 12.06
CA HIS A 139 9.19 -2.69 11.04
C HIS A 139 9.37 -1.27 11.56
N GLY A 140 10.04 -0.43 10.79
CA GLY A 140 10.35 0.93 11.20
C GLY A 140 10.06 1.96 10.14
N GLY A 141 9.88 3.20 10.57
CA GLY A 141 9.69 4.35 9.69
C GLY A 141 9.49 5.66 10.45
N GLY A 142 9.14 6.71 9.74
CA GLY A 142 8.73 7.97 10.34
C GLY A 142 7.40 7.84 11.08
N LEU A 143 7.17 8.69 12.06
CA LEU A 143 5.90 8.71 12.81
C LEU A 143 4.73 9.09 11.89
N ASP A 144 4.98 9.86 10.86
CA ASP A 144 4.05 10.22 9.80
C ASP A 144 3.56 9.00 8.98
N LEU A 145 4.37 7.94 8.89
CA LEU A 145 4.00 6.70 8.21
C LEU A 145 3.15 5.78 9.08
N ARG A 146 3.09 5.98 10.41
CA ARG A 146 2.33 5.11 11.29
C ARG A 146 0.87 5.01 10.87
N PHE A 147 0.30 6.12 10.42
CA PHE A 147 -1.00 6.20 9.81
C PHE A 147 -0.98 7.18 8.62
N PRO A 148 -1.56 6.79 7.46
CA PRO A 148 -2.26 5.52 7.20
C PRO A 148 -1.34 4.37 6.74
N HIS A 149 -0.08 4.64 6.36
CA HIS A 149 0.75 3.71 5.58
C HIS A 149 1.00 2.37 6.30
N HIS A 150 1.58 2.38 7.50
CA HIS A 150 1.89 1.15 8.24
C HIS A 150 0.64 0.41 8.73
N GLU A 151 -0.43 1.14 9.10
CA GLU A 151 -1.71 0.53 9.42
C GLU A 151 -2.27 -0.23 8.21
N ASN A 152 -2.21 0.38 7.02
CA ASN A 152 -2.67 -0.23 5.78
C ASN A 152 -1.82 -1.44 5.38
N GLU A 153 -0.50 -1.39 5.55
CA GLU A 153 0.37 -2.55 5.32
C GLU A 153 0.03 -3.72 6.24
N GLN A 154 -0.15 -3.44 7.54
CA GLN A 154 -0.54 -4.46 8.50
C GLN A 154 -1.90 -5.07 8.16
N ALA A 155 -2.89 -4.25 7.83
CA ALA A 155 -4.22 -4.70 7.45
C ALA A 155 -4.17 -5.60 6.22
N GLN A 156 -3.48 -5.19 5.16
CA GLN A 156 -3.30 -5.98 3.94
C GLN A 156 -2.69 -7.35 4.24
N SER A 157 -1.58 -7.38 4.96
CA SER A 157 -0.85 -8.63 5.20
C SER A 157 -1.66 -9.59 6.07
N ARG A 158 -2.27 -9.11 7.13
CA ARG A 158 -3.08 -9.94 8.03
C ARG A 158 -4.40 -10.40 7.37
N ALA A 159 -5.06 -9.55 6.62
CA ALA A 159 -6.26 -9.91 5.85
C ALA A 159 -5.94 -10.95 4.76
N ALA A 160 -4.75 -10.88 4.14
CA ALA A 160 -4.26 -11.90 3.23
C ALA A 160 -3.94 -13.24 3.94
N GLY A 161 -4.00 -13.30 5.27
CA GLY A 161 -3.76 -14.50 6.07
C GLY A 161 -2.30 -14.71 6.44
N TYR A 162 -1.49 -13.68 6.32
CA TYR A 162 -0.08 -13.68 6.76
C TYR A 162 0.05 -13.10 8.17
N GLY A 163 1.20 -13.33 8.79
CA GLY A 163 1.64 -12.54 9.93
C GLY A 163 2.08 -11.14 9.51
N PHE A 164 2.80 -10.45 10.38
CA PHE A 164 3.47 -9.17 10.08
C PHE A 164 4.57 -8.91 11.12
N ALA A 165 5.01 -7.66 11.25
CA ALA A 165 6.02 -7.26 12.21
C ALA A 165 5.64 -7.61 13.66
N ARG A 166 6.63 -8.06 14.44
CA ARG A 166 6.50 -8.27 15.89
C ARG A 166 6.64 -6.98 16.66
N TYR A 167 7.55 -6.12 16.22
CA TYR A 167 7.88 -4.85 16.85
C TYR A 167 7.80 -3.71 15.85
N TRP A 168 7.31 -2.58 16.31
CA TRP A 168 7.21 -1.35 15.54
C TRP A 168 8.13 -0.28 16.13
N MET A 169 8.88 0.41 15.26
CA MET A 169 9.76 1.49 15.67
C MET A 169 9.47 2.73 14.82
N HIS A 170 8.92 3.76 15.43
CA HIS A 170 8.63 5.02 14.77
C HIS A 170 9.50 6.14 15.31
N ASN A 171 10.28 6.76 14.43
CA ASN A 171 11.03 7.96 14.74
C ASN A 171 10.17 9.19 14.45
N LEU A 172 10.46 10.28 15.17
CA LEU A 172 9.87 11.57 14.81
C LEU A 172 10.25 11.92 13.37
N SER A 173 9.30 12.46 12.60
CA SER A 173 9.55 12.83 11.21
C SER A 173 10.67 13.86 11.11
N LEU A 174 11.63 13.63 10.22
CA LEU A 174 12.72 14.58 9.93
C LEU A 174 12.31 15.75 9.02
N ILE A 175 11.04 15.77 8.60
CA ILE A 175 10.53 16.77 7.65
C ILE A 175 10.33 18.15 8.31
N HIS A 176 10.31 18.21 9.63
CA HIS A 176 10.01 19.41 10.41
C HIS A 176 11.16 19.84 11.34
N ILE A 177 12.40 19.68 10.89
CA ILE A 177 13.55 20.29 11.56
C ILE A 177 13.90 21.60 10.88
#